data_d4bdda4eb2181f0bcea2d5475b1a4691
#
_entry.id   d4bdda4eb2181f0bcea2d5475b1a4691
#
_cell.length_a   1.000
_cell.length_b   1.000
_cell.length_c   1.000
_cell.angle_alpha   90.00
_cell.angle_beta   90.00
_cell.angle_gamma   90.00
#
_symmetry.space_group_name_H-M   'P 1'
#
loop_
_entity.id
_entity.type
_entity.pdbx_description
1 polymer ?
#
loop_
_entity_poly.entity_id
_entity_poly.type
_entity_poly.pdbx_seq_one_letter_code
_entity_poly.pdbx_strand_id
1 'polypeptide(L)'
;MRAYGPGGYGLIPDSPGLVTKSAAPFLALVGAGVVPSSASIPHAPIKDQYPVSACVGFAAAGALETAFAAHGQPIAPRSGQGIYTLARCAERAAGASLDDRGSVPWVAMQALTDWGAPSEAAWAFDPSSVNSEPRLDELEAADMFKLRGFYRVDSFGAERLDAIKTAIAAGHPCFFATSVDAAFEQWNGHGVISSEAGPSLGGHAMYMTAFSETASGLVVEITNSWGLGWGRDGTGLVDESFIAGCSSIYVIDPAVVS
;
A
#
# COMPACT_ATOMS: atom_id res chain seq x y z
N MET A 1 -11.18 13.84 -17.31
CA MET A 1 -10.93 13.41 -15.94
C MET A 1 -11.67 12.11 -15.76
N ARG A 2 -11.01 10.99 -15.39
CA ARG A 2 -11.72 9.76 -15.05
C ARG A 2 -12.37 10.00 -13.69
N ALA A 3 -13.68 9.85 -13.56
CA ALA A 3 -14.32 9.75 -12.27
C ALA A 3 -13.97 8.36 -11.72
N TYR A 4 -13.18 8.29 -10.69
CA TYR A 4 -12.90 7.06 -9.95
C TYR A 4 -14.12 6.74 -9.06
N GLY A 5 -15.27 6.52 -9.72
CA GLY A 5 -16.55 6.22 -9.08
C GLY A 5 -16.54 4.93 -8.23
N PRO A 6 -17.70 4.36 -7.86
CA PRO A 6 -17.83 3.32 -6.83
C PRO A 6 -16.89 2.10 -6.97
N GLY A 7 -16.28 1.87 -8.11
CA GLY A 7 -15.28 0.82 -8.34
C GLY A 7 -13.81 1.20 -8.08
N GLY A 8 -13.51 2.43 -7.59
CA GLY A 8 -12.13 2.87 -7.32
C GLY A 8 -11.72 2.86 -5.85
N TYR A 9 -12.67 2.66 -4.94
CA TYR A 9 -12.47 2.70 -3.49
C TYR A 9 -12.77 1.33 -2.89
N GLY A 10 -11.74 0.56 -2.65
CA GLY A 10 -11.86 -0.84 -2.23
C GLY A 10 -11.25 -1.13 -0.87
N LEU A 11 -11.18 -0.15 0.02
CA LEU A 11 -10.68 -0.34 1.38
C LEU A 11 -11.82 -0.76 2.31
N ILE A 12 -11.69 -1.94 2.93
CA ILE A 12 -12.45 -2.35 4.10
C ILE A 12 -11.55 -2.11 5.33
N PRO A 13 -11.96 -1.31 6.32
CA PRO A 13 -11.12 -1.02 7.47
C PRO A 13 -10.70 -2.27 8.25
N ASP A 14 -9.49 -2.24 8.83
CA ASP A 14 -9.06 -3.28 9.77
C ASP A 14 -10.01 -3.40 10.95
N SER A 15 -10.22 -4.63 11.43
CA SER A 15 -11.09 -4.88 12.59
C SER A 15 -10.55 -4.19 13.86
N PRO A 16 -11.40 -3.55 14.67
CA PRO A 16 -11.00 -3.04 15.98
C PRO A 16 -10.43 -4.16 16.86
N GLY A 17 -9.33 -3.88 17.55
CA GLY A 17 -8.68 -4.84 18.45
C GLY A 17 -7.83 -5.91 17.76
N LEU A 18 -7.58 -5.76 16.47
CA LEU A 18 -6.68 -6.64 15.73
C LEU A 18 -5.29 -6.67 16.39
N VAL A 19 -4.82 -7.86 16.73
CA VAL A 19 -3.47 -8.06 17.28
C VAL A 19 -2.47 -8.11 16.13
N THR A 20 -1.63 -7.11 16.02
CA THR A 20 -0.58 -7.00 15.00
C THR A 20 0.79 -6.88 15.67
N LYS A 21 1.85 -7.18 14.94
CA LYS A 21 3.22 -6.88 15.40
C LYS A 21 3.44 -5.37 15.31
N SER A 22 3.83 -4.75 16.43
CA SER A 22 4.20 -3.33 16.45
C SER A 22 5.45 -3.06 15.63
N ALA A 23 5.51 -1.91 14.96
CA ALA A 23 6.68 -1.48 14.20
C ALA A 23 7.87 -1.06 15.11
N ALA A 24 7.64 -0.61 16.32
CA ALA A 24 8.69 -0.05 17.16
C ALA A 24 9.87 -1.00 17.41
N PRO A 25 9.69 -2.29 17.80
CA PRO A 25 10.82 -3.22 17.95
C PRO A 25 11.55 -3.50 16.64
N PHE A 26 10.84 -3.59 15.53
CA PHE A 26 11.43 -3.80 14.21
C PHE A 26 12.26 -2.59 13.80
N LEU A 27 11.74 -1.38 13.93
CA LEU A 27 12.42 -0.15 13.59
C LEU A 27 13.67 0.11 14.47
N ALA A 28 13.64 -0.35 15.71
CA ALA A 28 14.82 -0.29 16.58
C ALA A 28 15.97 -1.20 16.09
N LEU A 29 15.67 -2.26 15.33
CA LEU A 29 16.67 -3.15 14.73
C LEU A 29 17.21 -2.62 13.41
N VAL A 30 16.33 -2.07 12.54
CA VAL A 30 16.72 -1.65 11.18
C VAL A 30 17.10 -0.18 11.10
N GLY A 31 16.61 0.66 11.99
CA GLY A 31 16.86 2.10 12.06
C GLY A 31 18.17 2.44 12.79
N ALA A 32 19.29 1.87 12.37
CA ALA A 32 20.57 2.14 13.00
C ALA A 32 21.13 3.52 12.56
N GLY A 33 21.01 4.53 13.41
CA GLY A 33 21.66 5.83 13.21
C GLY A 33 20.71 7.03 13.28
N VAL A 34 21.24 8.20 12.90
CA VAL A 34 20.47 9.44 12.83
C VAL A 34 19.60 9.40 11.57
N VAL A 35 18.29 9.54 11.71
CA VAL A 35 17.39 9.67 10.57
C VAL A 35 17.71 10.98 9.83
N PRO A 36 17.98 10.95 8.52
CA PRO A 36 18.29 12.16 7.76
C PRO A 36 17.07 13.08 7.65
N SER A 37 17.25 14.32 7.23
CA SER A 37 16.15 15.27 6.98
C SER A 37 15.33 14.91 5.73
N SER A 38 15.84 14.02 4.88
CA SER A 38 15.11 13.47 3.73
C SER A 38 15.65 12.10 3.36
N ALA A 39 14.77 11.22 2.87
CA ALA A 39 15.13 9.95 2.27
C ALA A 39 14.11 9.56 1.19
N SER A 40 14.55 8.74 0.24
CA SER A 40 13.71 8.28 -0.85
C SER A 40 14.06 6.84 -1.23
N ILE A 41 13.06 6.01 -1.40
CA ILE A 41 13.13 4.70 -2.02
C ILE A 41 12.53 4.85 -3.43
N PRO A 42 13.25 4.54 -4.52
CA PRO A 42 12.66 4.57 -5.84
C PRO A 42 11.42 3.65 -5.88
N HIS A 43 10.26 4.23 -6.15
CA HIS A 43 9.01 3.47 -6.20
C HIS A 43 8.97 2.52 -7.40
N ALA A 44 8.21 1.43 -7.27
CA ALA A 44 7.89 0.53 -8.38
C ALA A 44 7.13 1.26 -9.51
N PRO A 45 7.07 0.70 -10.72
CA PRO A 45 6.25 1.28 -11.79
C PRO A 45 4.80 1.50 -11.35
N ILE A 46 4.26 2.67 -11.72
CA ILE A 46 2.90 3.06 -11.35
C ILE A 46 1.88 2.10 -11.95
N LYS A 47 0.98 1.64 -11.10
CA LYS A 47 -0.12 0.72 -11.46
C LYS A 47 -1.42 1.48 -11.72
N ASP A 48 -2.33 0.85 -12.48
CA ASP A 48 -3.68 1.36 -12.70
C ASP A 48 -4.69 0.25 -12.38
N GLN A 49 -5.42 0.40 -11.27
CA GLN A 49 -6.41 -0.56 -10.81
C GLN A 49 -7.79 -0.40 -11.47
N TYR A 50 -7.99 0.69 -12.23
CA TYR A 50 -9.32 1.01 -12.77
C TYR A 50 -9.85 -0.10 -13.70
N PRO A 51 -11.12 -0.49 -13.60
CA PRO A 51 -12.21 0.08 -12.78
C PRO A 51 -12.57 -0.72 -11.51
N VAL A 52 -11.65 -1.50 -10.94
CA VAL A 52 -11.96 -2.44 -9.86
C VAL A 52 -11.64 -1.87 -8.46
N SER A 53 -12.31 -2.42 -7.43
CA SER A 53 -12.15 -2.02 -6.02
C SER A 53 -10.91 -2.66 -5.35
N ALA A 54 -9.79 -2.73 -6.07
CA ALA A 54 -8.60 -3.50 -5.70
C ALA A 54 -7.45 -2.68 -5.11
N CYS A 55 -7.71 -1.46 -4.59
CA CYS A 55 -6.64 -0.56 -4.13
C CYS A 55 -5.69 -1.20 -3.13
N VAL A 56 -6.19 -2.02 -2.21
CA VAL A 56 -5.37 -2.74 -1.23
C VAL A 56 -4.39 -3.70 -1.92
N GLY A 57 -4.83 -4.49 -2.89
CA GLY A 57 -3.97 -5.41 -3.63
C GLY A 57 -2.93 -4.68 -4.49
N PHE A 58 -3.32 -3.61 -5.18
CA PHE A 58 -2.42 -2.83 -6.04
C PHE A 58 -1.38 -2.04 -5.24
N ALA A 59 -1.80 -1.42 -4.12
CA ALA A 59 -0.87 -0.75 -3.21
C ALA A 59 0.11 -1.74 -2.56
N ALA A 60 -0.38 -2.92 -2.17
CA ALA A 60 0.44 -3.99 -1.60
C ALA A 60 1.47 -4.53 -2.62
N ALA A 61 1.07 -4.71 -3.89
CA ALA A 61 1.98 -5.11 -4.96
C ALA A 61 3.10 -4.07 -5.16
N GLY A 62 2.74 -2.78 -5.29
CA GLY A 62 3.71 -1.70 -5.48
C GLY A 62 4.65 -1.54 -4.28
N ALA A 63 4.13 -1.61 -3.05
CA ALA A 63 4.94 -1.55 -1.84
C ALA A 63 5.92 -2.73 -1.74
N LEU A 64 5.48 -3.95 -2.07
CA LEU A 64 6.32 -5.14 -2.08
C LEU A 64 7.44 -5.04 -3.12
N GLU A 65 7.12 -4.68 -4.37
CA GLU A 65 8.10 -4.46 -5.44
C GLU A 65 9.15 -3.41 -5.04
N THR A 66 8.70 -2.29 -4.47
CA THR A 66 9.56 -1.22 -3.96
C THR A 66 10.49 -1.72 -2.86
N ALA A 67 9.95 -2.51 -1.89
CA ALA A 67 10.75 -3.08 -0.81
C ALA A 67 11.82 -4.05 -1.33
N PHE A 68 11.49 -4.94 -2.27
CA PHE A 68 12.46 -5.85 -2.88
C PHE A 68 13.57 -5.09 -3.61
N ALA A 69 13.22 -4.06 -4.40
CA ALA A 69 14.19 -3.22 -5.10
C ALA A 69 15.12 -2.47 -4.14
N ALA A 70 14.60 -1.91 -3.06
CA ALA A 70 15.38 -1.23 -2.03
C ALA A 70 16.43 -2.15 -1.37
N HIS A 71 16.18 -3.45 -1.36
CA HIS A 71 17.07 -4.48 -0.82
C HIS A 71 17.88 -5.20 -1.91
N GLY A 72 18.07 -4.57 -3.08
CA GLY A 72 18.96 -5.07 -4.14
C GLY A 72 18.39 -6.19 -5.01
N GLN A 73 17.10 -6.51 -4.87
CA GLN A 73 16.46 -7.48 -5.76
C GLN A 73 15.88 -6.79 -7.00
N PRO A 74 15.85 -7.45 -8.17
CA PRO A 74 15.25 -6.86 -9.36
C PRO A 74 13.75 -6.63 -9.16
N ILE A 75 13.25 -5.51 -9.66
CA ILE A 75 11.81 -5.24 -9.70
C ILE A 75 11.19 -6.20 -10.72
N ALA A 76 10.39 -7.13 -10.23
CA ALA A 76 9.58 -8.02 -11.05
C ALA A 76 8.11 -7.72 -10.77
N PRO A 77 7.32 -7.28 -11.78
CA PRO A 77 5.94 -6.86 -11.57
C PRO A 77 5.09 -7.93 -10.89
N ARG A 78 4.38 -7.55 -9.83
CA ARG A 78 3.47 -8.41 -9.06
C ARG A 78 2.04 -8.06 -9.38
N SER A 79 1.18 -9.10 -9.40
CA SER A 79 -0.23 -8.95 -9.68
C SER A 79 -0.99 -8.29 -8.53
N GLY A 80 -1.44 -7.07 -8.73
CA GLY A 80 -2.33 -6.40 -7.79
C GLY A 80 -3.69 -7.11 -7.68
N GLN A 81 -4.22 -7.61 -8.80
CA GLN A 81 -5.45 -8.42 -8.83
C GLN A 81 -5.26 -9.74 -8.10
N GLY A 82 -4.13 -10.41 -8.28
CA GLY A 82 -3.84 -11.67 -7.59
C GLY A 82 -3.81 -11.50 -6.08
N ILE A 83 -3.09 -10.49 -5.57
CA ILE A 83 -3.05 -10.18 -4.13
C ILE A 83 -4.46 -9.83 -3.62
N TYR A 84 -5.22 -9.01 -4.35
CA TYR A 84 -6.60 -8.66 -4.01
C TYR A 84 -7.49 -9.90 -3.94
N THR A 85 -7.36 -10.82 -4.88
CA THR A 85 -8.16 -12.07 -4.91
C THR A 85 -7.78 -12.98 -3.76
N LEU A 86 -6.49 -13.15 -3.45
CA LEU A 86 -6.02 -13.95 -2.32
C LEU A 86 -6.54 -13.40 -0.98
N ALA A 87 -6.50 -12.07 -0.78
CA ALA A 87 -7.06 -11.43 0.41
C ALA A 87 -8.55 -11.74 0.56
N ARG A 88 -9.35 -11.56 -0.49
CA ARG A 88 -10.79 -11.85 -0.46
C ARG A 88 -11.10 -13.34 -0.25
N CYS A 89 -10.28 -14.23 -0.78
CA CYS A 89 -10.40 -15.67 -0.50
C CYS A 89 -10.22 -15.98 0.99
N ALA A 90 -9.29 -15.28 1.66
CA ALA A 90 -9.07 -15.43 3.10
C ALA A 90 -10.19 -14.80 3.96
N GLU A 91 -10.83 -13.75 3.47
CA GLU A 91 -11.88 -13.00 4.20
C GLU A 91 -13.26 -13.65 4.10
N ARG A 92 -13.54 -14.33 3.00
CA ARG A 92 -14.90 -14.82 2.70
C ARG A 92 -15.32 -15.99 3.59
N ALA A 93 -16.62 -16.08 3.84
CA ALA A 93 -17.21 -17.27 4.46
C ALA A 93 -17.06 -18.49 3.53
N ALA A 94 -16.95 -19.68 4.10
CA ALA A 94 -16.85 -20.91 3.34
C ALA A 94 -18.04 -21.07 2.38
N GLY A 95 -17.75 -21.30 1.09
CA GLY A 95 -18.73 -21.46 0.04
C GLY A 95 -19.34 -20.17 -0.52
N ALA A 96 -18.95 -18.99 -0.02
CA ALA A 96 -19.37 -17.72 -0.61
C ALA A 96 -18.57 -17.43 -1.90
N SER A 97 -19.23 -16.83 -2.88
CA SER A 97 -18.57 -16.33 -4.10
C SER A 97 -17.75 -15.07 -3.81
N LEU A 98 -16.75 -14.82 -4.63
CA LEU A 98 -16.02 -13.55 -4.62
C LEU A 98 -16.88 -12.44 -5.21
N ASP A 99 -16.72 -11.23 -4.69
CA ASP A 99 -17.31 -10.00 -5.23
C ASP A 99 -16.34 -8.83 -5.09
N ASP A 100 -16.53 -7.79 -5.90
CA ASP A 100 -15.63 -6.63 -5.98
C ASP A 100 -16.05 -5.54 -4.97
N ARG A 101 -15.95 -5.88 -3.65
CA ARG A 101 -16.28 -4.96 -2.54
C ARG A 101 -15.07 -4.31 -1.88
N GLY A 102 -13.86 -4.67 -2.31
CA GLY A 102 -12.63 -4.30 -1.62
C GLY A 102 -12.09 -5.41 -0.74
N SER A 103 -11.04 -5.10 0.01
CA SER A 103 -10.41 -6.01 0.97
C SER A 103 -9.82 -5.28 2.18
N VAL A 104 -9.51 -6.06 3.23
CA VAL A 104 -8.95 -5.57 4.48
C VAL A 104 -7.42 -5.52 4.36
N PRO A 105 -6.76 -4.38 4.69
CA PRO A 105 -5.30 -4.23 4.61
C PRO A 105 -4.52 -5.33 5.31
N TRP A 106 -4.86 -5.62 6.55
CA TRP A 106 -4.19 -6.66 7.32
C TRP A 106 -4.24 -8.03 6.65
N VAL A 107 -5.41 -8.40 6.09
CA VAL A 107 -5.58 -9.70 5.42
C VAL A 107 -4.73 -9.79 4.17
N ALA A 108 -4.62 -8.70 3.40
CA ALA A 108 -3.73 -8.66 2.25
C ALA A 108 -2.25 -8.80 2.66
N MET A 109 -1.82 -8.12 3.73
CA MET A 109 -0.46 -8.28 4.26
C MET A 109 -0.20 -9.70 4.78
N GLN A 110 -1.19 -10.31 5.44
CA GLN A 110 -1.09 -11.70 5.90
C GLN A 110 -1.03 -12.67 4.72
N ALA A 111 -1.84 -12.47 3.68
CA ALA A 111 -1.79 -13.26 2.45
C ALA A 111 -0.41 -13.20 1.77
N LEU A 112 0.20 -12.00 1.71
CA LEU A 112 1.57 -11.84 1.22
C LEU A 112 2.62 -12.57 2.07
N THR A 113 2.40 -12.70 3.36
CA THR A 113 3.30 -13.42 4.26
C THR A 113 3.15 -14.93 4.10
N ASP A 114 1.91 -15.41 4.00
CA ASP A 114 1.61 -16.85 3.98
C ASP A 114 1.79 -17.46 2.58
N TRP A 115 1.27 -16.80 1.56
CA TRP A 115 1.22 -17.31 0.19
C TRP A 115 2.17 -16.57 -0.76
N GLY A 116 2.41 -15.28 -0.55
CA GLY A 116 3.23 -14.45 -1.43
C GLY A 116 2.41 -13.76 -2.53
N ALA A 117 3.13 -13.11 -3.44
CA ALA A 117 2.56 -12.35 -4.54
C ALA A 117 2.80 -13.05 -5.88
N PRO A 118 1.75 -13.43 -6.64
CA PRO A 118 1.92 -13.94 -8.00
C PRO A 118 2.55 -12.85 -8.89
N SER A 119 3.28 -13.28 -9.93
CA SER A 119 3.78 -12.34 -10.93
C SER A 119 2.64 -11.80 -11.78
N GLU A 120 2.78 -10.57 -12.28
CA GLU A 120 1.84 -9.99 -13.24
C GLU A 120 1.75 -10.82 -14.52
N ALA A 121 2.82 -11.52 -14.91
CA ALA A 121 2.84 -12.40 -16.09
C ALA A 121 2.02 -13.68 -15.89
N ALA A 122 1.97 -14.21 -14.65
CA ALA A 122 1.20 -15.41 -14.35
C ALA A 122 -0.28 -15.09 -14.06
N TRP A 123 -0.54 -13.94 -13.48
CA TRP A 123 -1.89 -13.47 -13.16
C TRP A 123 -2.06 -12.02 -13.57
N ALA A 124 -2.22 -11.80 -14.88
CA ALA A 124 -2.37 -10.47 -15.45
C ALA A 124 -3.66 -9.78 -14.99
N PHE A 125 -3.61 -8.45 -14.88
CA PHE A 125 -4.78 -7.66 -14.55
C PHE A 125 -5.85 -7.76 -15.65
N ASP A 126 -7.01 -8.30 -15.29
CA ASP A 126 -8.19 -8.38 -16.13
C ASP A 126 -9.45 -8.08 -15.31
N PRO A 127 -10.04 -6.88 -15.46
CA PRO A 127 -11.25 -6.50 -14.73
C PRO A 127 -12.43 -7.45 -14.91
N SER A 128 -12.52 -8.14 -16.05
CA SER A 128 -13.62 -9.08 -16.33
C SER A 128 -13.55 -10.34 -15.48
N SER A 129 -12.35 -10.70 -15.02
CA SER A 129 -12.10 -11.90 -14.22
C SER A 129 -11.90 -11.60 -12.72
N VAL A 130 -12.10 -10.35 -12.27
CA VAL A 130 -11.83 -9.93 -10.88
C VAL A 130 -12.54 -10.77 -9.83
N ASN A 131 -13.70 -11.33 -10.13
CA ASN A 131 -14.49 -12.19 -9.23
C ASN A 131 -14.33 -13.69 -9.52
N SER A 132 -13.40 -14.07 -10.37
CA SER A 132 -13.10 -15.47 -10.64
C SER A 132 -12.32 -16.12 -9.50
N GLU A 133 -12.56 -17.41 -9.28
CA GLU A 133 -11.72 -18.21 -8.36
C GLU A 133 -10.30 -18.30 -8.89
N PRO A 134 -9.29 -18.31 -8.00
CA PRO A 134 -7.91 -18.47 -8.41
C PRO A 134 -7.68 -19.85 -9.02
N ARG A 135 -6.90 -19.91 -10.10
CA ARG A 135 -6.46 -21.16 -10.71
C ARG A 135 -5.22 -21.70 -9.97
N LEU A 136 -4.96 -22.99 -10.12
CA LEU A 136 -3.82 -23.64 -9.47
C LEU A 136 -2.47 -23.03 -9.90
N ASP A 137 -2.30 -22.75 -11.20
CA ASP A 137 -1.09 -22.12 -11.75
C ASP A 137 -0.86 -20.69 -11.21
N GLU A 138 -1.93 -19.94 -10.94
CA GLU A 138 -1.88 -18.61 -10.31
C GLU A 138 -1.43 -18.70 -8.85
N LEU A 139 -1.91 -19.70 -8.11
CA LEU A 139 -1.52 -19.93 -6.72
C LEU A 139 -0.06 -20.40 -6.62
N GLU A 140 0.38 -21.31 -7.49
CA GLU A 140 1.77 -21.79 -7.52
C GLU A 140 2.76 -20.68 -7.86
N ALA A 141 2.35 -19.69 -8.68
CA ALA A 141 3.18 -18.53 -9.04
C ALA A 141 3.36 -17.52 -7.87
N ALA A 142 2.64 -17.64 -6.77
CA ALA A 142 2.71 -16.72 -5.64
C ALA A 142 3.90 -16.98 -4.70
N ASP A 143 4.40 -18.21 -4.60
CA ASP A 143 5.26 -18.70 -3.52
C ASP A 143 6.65 -18.03 -3.40
N MET A 144 7.18 -17.41 -4.46
CA MET A 144 8.56 -16.91 -4.48
C MET A 144 8.75 -15.50 -3.92
N PHE A 145 7.67 -14.71 -3.77
CA PHE A 145 7.76 -13.30 -3.37
C PHE A 145 6.87 -13.03 -2.17
N LYS A 146 7.40 -13.32 -0.99
CA LYS A 146 6.71 -13.18 0.29
C LYS A 146 7.21 -11.98 1.08
N LEU A 147 6.37 -11.52 1.99
CA LEU A 147 6.83 -10.73 3.12
C LEU A 147 7.48 -11.65 4.14
N ARG A 148 8.62 -11.24 4.70
CA ARG A 148 9.15 -11.80 5.95
C ARG A 148 8.30 -11.37 7.12
N GLY A 149 7.75 -10.15 7.03
CA GLY A 149 6.83 -9.60 8.00
C GLY A 149 6.26 -8.26 7.57
N PHE A 150 5.25 -7.84 8.29
CA PHE A 150 4.71 -6.49 8.25
C PHE A 150 4.44 -6.02 9.67
N TYR A 151 4.65 -4.74 9.93
CA TYR A 151 4.63 -4.20 11.28
C TYR A 151 3.79 -2.94 11.33
N ARG A 152 2.83 -2.91 12.25
CA ARG A 152 1.92 -1.78 12.38
C ARG A 152 2.59 -0.60 13.09
N VAL A 153 2.43 0.57 12.53
CA VAL A 153 2.77 1.84 13.20
C VAL A 153 1.60 2.21 14.10
N ASP A 154 1.69 1.83 15.37
CA ASP A 154 0.62 2.02 16.38
C ASP A 154 0.67 3.38 17.06
N SER A 155 1.77 4.13 16.88
CA SER A 155 1.97 5.46 17.46
C SER A 155 1.15 6.54 16.75
N PHE A 156 1.06 7.71 17.38
CA PHE A 156 0.38 8.90 16.87
C PHE A 156 1.30 10.13 16.95
N GLY A 157 0.90 11.22 16.28
CA GLY A 157 1.66 12.47 16.31
C GLY A 157 3.12 12.31 15.88
N ALA A 158 4.05 12.93 16.57
CA ALA A 158 5.47 12.93 16.22
C ALA A 158 6.08 11.52 16.18
N GLU A 159 5.70 10.62 17.09
CA GLU A 159 6.22 9.25 17.10
C GLU A 159 5.81 8.45 15.85
N ARG A 160 4.59 8.71 15.31
CA ARG A 160 4.16 8.13 14.04
C ARG A 160 5.01 8.62 12.89
N LEU A 161 5.27 9.92 12.83
CA LEU A 161 6.10 10.53 11.80
C LEU A 161 7.55 10.02 11.85
N ASP A 162 8.12 9.88 13.05
CA ASP A 162 9.46 9.35 13.26
C ASP A 162 9.55 7.87 12.85
N ALA A 163 8.51 7.07 13.11
CA ALA A 163 8.44 5.69 12.67
C ALA A 163 8.43 5.58 11.13
N ILE A 164 7.65 6.41 10.44
CA ILE A 164 7.59 6.45 8.97
C ILE A 164 8.94 6.88 8.39
N LYS A 165 9.54 7.96 8.91
CA LYS A 165 10.88 8.43 8.48
C LYS A 165 11.93 7.35 8.66
N THR A 166 11.93 6.67 9.81
CA THR A 166 12.87 5.59 10.12
C THR A 166 12.71 4.43 9.15
N ALA A 167 11.48 4.01 8.88
CA ALA A 167 11.19 2.93 7.94
C ALA A 167 11.70 3.26 6.53
N ILE A 168 11.34 4.41 5.99
CA ILE A 168 11.76 4.85 4.65
C ILE A 168 13.27 5.00 4.56
N ALA A 169 13.92 5.61 5.56
CA ALA A 169 15.38 5.76 5.60
C ALA A 169 16.12 4.41 5.65
N ALA A 170 15.49 3.37 6.21
CA ALA A 170 16.02 2.01 6.25
C ALA A 170 15.66 1.16 5.01
N GLY A 171 15.00 1.74 3.99
CA GLY A 171 14.62 1.02 2.76
C GLY A 171 13.29 0.26 2.84
N HIS A 172 12.46 0.53 3.86
CA HIS A 172 11.17 -0.12 4.05
C HIS A 172 10.03 0.85 3.72
N PRO A 173 9.31 0.66 2.60
CA PRO A 173 8.14 1.48 2.29
C PRO A 173 7.01 1.21 3.31
N CYS A 174 6.14 2.21 3.50
CA CYS A 174 5.00 2.09 4.39
C CYS A 174 3.71 1.98 3.57
N PHE A 175 3.09 0.81 3.53
CA PHE A 175 1.71 0.66 3.07
C PHE A 175 0.78 1.42 4.03
N PHE A 176 -0.24 2.10 3.52
CA PHE A 176 -1.23 2.76 4.37
C PHE A 176 -2.62 2.78 3.77
N ALA A 177 -3.60 2.95 4.66
CA ALA A 177 -5.01 3.10 4.36
C ALA A 177 -5.54 4.40 4.93
N THR A 178 -6.38 5.09 4.16
CA THR A 178 -7.00 6.35 4.56
C THR A 178 -8.35 6.51 3.88
N SER A 179 -9.15 7.45 4.37
CA SER A 179 -10.30 8.00 3.64
C SER A 179 -9.81 9.04 2.63
N VAL A 180 -10.51 9.20 1.53
CA VAL A 180 -10.22 10.21 0.51
C VAL A 180 -11.48 10.97 0.11
N ASP A 181 -11.32 12.22 -0.30
CA ASP A 181 -12.38 13.11 -0.72
C ASP A 181 -12.21 13.57 -2.18
N ALA A 182 -13.10 14.42 -2.66
CA ALA A 182 -13.05 14.95 -4.02
C ALA A 182 -11.81 15.83 -4.28
N ALA A 183 -11.27 16.48 -3.27
CA ALA A 183 -10.05 17.29 -3.42
C ALA A 183 -8.84 16.40 -3.65
N PHE A 184 -8.74 15.27 -2.94
CA PHE A 184 -7.73 14.25 -3.18
C PHE A 184 -7.87 13.64 -4.58
N GLU A 185 -9.09 13.23 -4.97
CA GLU A 185 -9.33 12.61 -6.28
C GLU A 185 -8.91 13.52 -7.44
N GLN A 186 -9.18 14.82 -7.30
CA GLN A 186 -8.93 15.82 -8.34
C GLN A 186 -7.57 16.52 -8.22
N TRP A 187 -6.74 16.09 -7.27
CA TRP A 187 -5.43 16.71 -7.08
C TRP A 187 -4.57 16.60 -8.35
N ASN A 188 -4.06 17.73 -8.80
CA ASN A 188 -3.43 17.90 -10.11
C ASN A 188 -1.90 17.95 -10.07
N GLY A 189 -1.28 17.52 -8.98
CA GLY A 189 0.17 17.49 -8.83
C GLY A 189 0.79 18.78 -8.26
N HIS A 190 -0.01 19.81 -7.96
CA HIS A 190 0.49 21.07 -7.41
C HIS A 190 0.25 21.18 -5.91
N GLY A 191 1.28 21.63 -5.19
CA GLY A 191 1.24 21.78 -3.73
C GLY A 191 1.35 20.48 -2.97
N VAL A 192 0.87 20.48 -1.73
CA VAL A 192 0.87 19.37 -0.79
C VAL A 192 -0.58 19.09 -0.38
N ILE A 193 -0.95 17.83 -0.34
CA ILE A 193 -2.28 17.39 0.10
C ILE A 193 -2.28 17.38 1.63
N SER A 194 -3.26 18.07 2.21
CA SER A 194 -3.53 18.07 3.66
C SER A 194 -4.69 17.13 4.00
N SER A 195 -5.13 17.11 5.25
CA SER A 195 -6.30 16.35 5.70
C SER A 195 -7.54 16.64 4.84
N GLU A 196 -8.47 15.68 4.82
CA GLU A 196 -9.74 15.83 4.08
C GLU A 196 -10.43 17.16 4.40
N ALA A 197 -10.84 17.86 3.35
CA ALA A 197 -11.57 19.12 3.43
C ALA A 197 -13.07 18.95 3.14
N GLY A 198 -13.48 17.78 2.63
CA GLY A 198 -14.85 17.48 2.20
C GLY A 198 -15.38 16.14 2.71
N PRO A 199 -16.61 15.78 2.29
CA PRO A 199 -17.17 14.47 2.59
C PRO A 199 -16.32 13.36 1.96
N SER A 200 -16.09 12.27 2.71
CA SER A 200 -15.39 11.09 2.20
C SER A 200 -16.13 10.50 0.99
N LEU A 201 -15.36 10.19 -0.03
CA LEU A 201 -15.82 9.41 -1.19
C LEU A 201 -15.64 7.91 -0.97
N GLY A 202 -14.73 7.50 -0.08
CA GLY A 202 -14.47 6.12 0.26
C GLY A 202 -13.09 5.90 0.85
N GLY A 203 -12.83 4.66 1.27
CA GLY A 203 -11.53 4.26 1.77
C GLY A 203 -10.59 3.83 0.65
N HIS A 204 -9.32 4.24 0.72
CA HIS A 204 -8.30 3.98 -0.30
C HIS A 204 -6.99 3.54 0.33
N ALA A 205 -6.22 2.73 -0.39
CA ALA A 205 -4.92 2.24 0.03
C ALA A 205 -3.83 2.67 -0.95
N MET A 206 -2.68 3.06 -0.40
CA MET A 206 -1.51 3.55 -1.12
C MET A 206 -0.24 3.18 -0.34
N TYR A 207 0.93 3.64 -0.78
CA TYR A 207 2.16 3.43 -0.01
C TYR A 207 3.09 4.65 -0.08
N MET A 208 3.89 4.84 0.99
CA MET A 208 4.84 5.94 1.18
C MET A 208 6.24 5.49 0.78
N THR A 209 6.97 6.32 0.04
CA THR A 209 8.29 5.99 -0.52
C THR A 209 9.37 7.01 -0.25
N ALA A 210 9.00 8.25 0.09
CA ALA A 210 9.97 9.29 0.39
C ALA A 210 9.43 10.27 1.44
N PHE A 211 10.34 10.99 2.07
CA PHE A 211 10.01 12.13 2.92
C PHE A 211 11.05 13.23 2.81
N SER A 212 10.63 14.43 3.16
CA SER A 212 11.51 15.59 3.30
C SER A 212 11.01 16.50 4.43
N GLU A 213 11.90 16.86 5.34
CA GLU A 213 11.65 17.91 6.32
C GLU A 213 11.85 19.28 5.66
N THR A 214 10.82 20.11 5.70
CA THR A 214 10.80 21.43 5.11
C THR A 214 10.62 22.50 6.19
N ALA A 215 10.77 23.77 5.83
CA ALA A 215 10.47 24.87 6.76
C ALA A 215 8.98 24.89 7.21
N SER A 216 8.09 24.24 6.46
CA SER A 216 6.65 24.15 6.75
C SER A 216 6.24 22.85 7.45
N GLY A 217 7.16 21.96 7.79
CA GLY A 217 6.91 20.66 8.39
C GLY A 217 7.32 19.49 7.49
N LEU A 218 6.95 18.30 7.89
CA LEU A 218 7.24 17.06 7.15
C LEU A 218 6.33 16.95 5.93
N VAL A 219 6.92 16.61 4.79
CA VAL A 219 6.22 16.22 3.56
C VAL A 219 6.61 14.79 3.22
N VAL A 220 5.63 13.96 2.93
CA VAL A 220 5.81 12.55 2.56
C VAL A 220 5.30 12.34 1.13
N GLU A 221 6.07 11.62 0.33
CA GLU A 221 5.62 11.19 -0.99
C GLU A 221 4.85 9.88 -0.88
N ILE A 222 3.70 9.86 -1.53
CA ILE A 222 2.82 8.70 -1.65
C ILE A 222 2.77 8.23 -3.10
N THR A 223 2.65 6.92 -3.30
CA THR A 223 2.44 6.30 -4.61
C THR A 223 1.05 5.72 -4.68
N ASN A 224 0.30 6.11 -5.71
CA ASN A 224 -1.08 5.72 -5.95
C ASN A 224 -1.18 4.64 -7.05
N SER A 225 -2.33 4.00 -7.17
CA SER A 225 -2.66 3.00 -8.19
C SER A 225 -3.77 3.45 -9.15
N TRP A 226 -3.76 4.74 -9.52
CA TRP A 226 -4.71 5.34 -10.48
C TRP A 226 -4.05 5.72 -11.81
N GLY A 227 -2.95 5.06 -12.15
CA GLY A 227 -2.19 5.33 -13.37
C GLY A 227 -1.45 6.67 -13.34
N LEU A 228 -0.69 6.91 -14.41
CA LEU A 228 0.14 8.12 -14.56
C LEU A 228 -0.66 9.42 -14.69
N GLY A 229 -1.97 9.35 -14.92
CA GLY A 229 -2.83 10.52 -15.09
C GLY A 229 -3.26 11.19 -13.78
N TRP A 230 -2.98 10.59 -12.63
CA TRP A 230 -3.24 11.19 -11.32
C TRP A 230 -1.98 11.85 -10.75
N GLY A 231 -2.15 13.02 -10.16
CA GLY A 231 -1.10 13.69 -9.42
C GLY A 231 0.14 14.04 -10.25
N ARG A 232 1.31 13.68 -9.72
CA ARG A 232 2.62 13.81 -10.39
C ARG A 232 3.02 12.45 -10.95
N ASP A 233 2.54 12.13 -12.15
CA ASP A 233 2.82 10.85 -12.78
C ASP A 233 2.53 9.64 -11.86
N GLY A 234 1.39 9.68 -11.14
CA GLY A 234 0.94 8.62 -10.24
C GLY A 234 1.41 8.77 -8.79
N THR A 235 2.19 9.80 -8.46
CA THR A 235 2.63 10.10 -7.09
C THR A 235 2.00 11.38 -6.55
N GLY A 236 2.01 11.56 -5.24
CA GLY A 236 1.51 12.74 -4.55
C GLY A 236 2.35 13.12 -3.35
N LEU A 237 2.24 14.37 -2.91
CA LEU A 237 2.87 14.86 -1.69
C LEU A 237 1.80 15.13 -0.64
N VAL A 238 1.99 14.60 0.56
CA VAL A 238 1.07 14.77 1.69
C VAL A 238 1.79 15.35 2.90
N ASP A 239 1.06 16.10 3.72
CA ASP A 239 1.59 16.66 4.97
C ASP A 239 1.25 15.80 6.20
N GLU A 240 1.68 16.27 7.37
CA GLU A 240 1.45 15.62 8.66
C GLU A 240 -0.03 15.48 9.01
N SER A 241 -0.86 16.43 8.57
CA SER A 241 -2.32 16.39 8.85
C SER A 241 -3.02 15.28 8.08
N PHE A 242 -2.58 15.02 6.84
CA PHE A 242 -3.04 13.87 6.06
C PHE A 242 -2.63 12.54 6.71
N ILE A 243 -1.35 12.44 7.15
CA ILE A 243 -0.83 11.24 7.81
C ILE A 243 -1.57 10.96 9.13
N ALA A 244 -1.96 12.00 9.86
CA ALA A 244 -2.74 11.85 11.09
C ALA A 244 -4.10 11.17 10.84
N GLY A 245 -4.71 11.36 9.67
CA GLY A 245 -5.97 10.74 9.24
C GLY A 245 -5.84 9.28 8.78
N CYS A 246 -4.62 8.75 8.59
CA CYS A 246 -4.44 7.37 8.15
C CYS A 246 -4.88 6.37 9.22
N SER A 247 -5.74 5.42 8.85
CA SER A 247 -6.33 4.43 9.75
C SER A 247 -5.42 3.23 10.00
N SER A 248 -4.63 2.82 8.99
CA SER A 248 -3.70 1.70 9.06
C SER A 248 -2.40 2.09 8.36
N ILE A 249 -1.27 1.87 9.03
CA ILE A 249 0.06 2.06 8.43
C ILE A 249 0.88 0.81 8.76
N TYR A 250 1.42 0.14 7.74
CA TYR A 250 2.25 -1.05 7.89
C TYR A 250 3.62 -0.85 7.23
N VAL A 251 4.69 -1.03 8.01
CA VAL A 251 6.05 -1.11 7.49
C VAL A 251 6.23 -2.45 6.81
N ILE A 252 6.73 -2.47 5.58
CA ILE A 252 6.88 -3.65 4.74
C ILE A 252 8.30 -4.20 4.86
N ASP A 253 8.42 -5.47 5.24
CA ASP A 253 9.70 -6.19 5.36
C ASP A 253 9.73 -7.37 4.36
N PRO A 254 10.47 -7.26 3.23
CA PRO A 254 10.50 -8.30 2.21
C PRO A 254 11.31 -9.52 2.65
N ALA A 255 10.90 -10.72 2.23
CA ALA A 255 11.69 -11.94 2.39
C ALA A 255 12.80 -11.99 1.33
N VAL A 256 13.85 -11.22 1.52
CA VAL A 256 15.00 -11.20 0.60
C VAL A 256 15.75 -12.52 0.68
N VAL A 257 15.94 -13.19 -0.45
CA VAL A 257 16.78 -14.39 -0.55
C VAL A 257 18.23 -13.91 -0.66
N SER A 258 19.03 -14.28 0.34
CA SER A 258 20.48 -13.99 0.39
C SER A 258 21.26 -14.91 -0.55
#